data_6eb6f27b42e8e43e13028533211c1743
#
_entry.id   6eb6f27b42e8e43e13028533211c1743
#
_cell.length_a   1.000
_cell.length_b   1.000
_cell.length_c   1.000
_cell.angle_alpha   90.00
_cell.angle_beta   90.00
_cell.angle_gamma   90.00
#
_symmetry.space_group_name_H-M   'P 1'
#
loop_
_entity.id
_entity.type
_entity.pdbx_description
1 polymer ?
#
loop_
_entity_poly.entity_id
_entity_poly.type
_entity_poly.pdbx_seq_one_letter_code
_entity_poly.pdbx_strand_id
1 'polypeptide(L)'
;DGRIRLFRPNKNIERANNSNRRLCIPEIPADDFLNAIKTLVAVDADWIPSRPGTSLYIRPFVIATDPFLGVRPSNTYKFIIILSPVGAYYESGLDPVKIWIEDDYVRAVRGGIGEAKTGGNYVASLAAQVKAHDEGYSQVLWLDGVERKYIEEVGAMNIFFKINGTVVTPMLNGSILPGVTRASCIDLCKHWGLPVEERRISVDELVEA
;
A
#
# COMPACT_ATOMS: atom_id res chain seq x y z
N ASP A 1 -7.27 -8.50 -25.79
CA ASP A 1 -6.80 -7.87 -27.02
C ASP A 1 -5.29 -8.11 -27.28
N GLY A 2 -4.63 -8.95 -26.46
CA GLY A 2 -3.21 -9.32 -26.59
C GLY A 2 -2.21 -8.22 -26.26
N ARG A 3 -2.65 -7.09 -25.72
CA ARG A 3 -1.75 -5.99 -25.34
C ARG A 3 -1.35 -6.08 -23.88
N ILE A 4 -0.05 -5.97 -23.62
CA ILE A 4 0.50 -5.81 -22.27
C ILE A 4 0.25 -4.37 -21.81
N ARG A 5 -0.35 -4.21 -20.63
CA ARG A 5 -0.65 -2.90 -20.05
C ARG A 5 -0.08 -2.79 -18.65
N LEU A 6 0.55 -1.66 -18.38
CA LEU A 6 0.99 -1.27 -17.04
C LEU A 6 -0.07 -0.38 -16.37
N PHE A 7 -0.44 -0.71 -15.13
CA PHE A 7 -1.42 0.09 -14.39
C PHE A 7 -0.73 1.27 -13.68
N ARG A 8 -0.95 2.49 -14.18
CA ARG A 8 -0.49 3.78 -13.63
C ARG A 8 0.99 3.77 -13.19
N PRO A 9 1.96 3.32 -14.02
CA PRO A 9 3.35 3.14 -13.61
C PRO A 9 3.97 4.45 -13.12
N ASN A 10 3.66 5.60 -13.75
CA ASN A 10 4.20 6.90 -13.36
C ASN A 10 3.84 7.27 -11.92
N LYS A 11 2.61 6.95 -11.47
CA LYS A 11 2.18 7.19 -10.08
C LYS A 11 2.89 6.27 -9.09
N ASN A 12 3.19 5.04 -9.49
CA ASN A 12 3.97 4.12 -8.67
C ASN A 12 5.44 4.58 -8.56
N ILE A 13 6.02 5.08 -9.64
CA ILE A 13 7.40 5.64 -9.66
C ILE A 13 7.48 6.89 -8.78
N GLU A 14 6.55 7.82 -8.92
CA GLU A 14 6.44 9.01 -8.06
C GLU A 14 6.40 8.63 -6.59
N ARG A 15 5.54 7.67 -6.21
CA ARG A 15 5.45 7.18 -4.83
C ARG A 15 6.72 6.50 -4.36
N ALA A 16 7.39 5.73 -5.22
CA ALA A 16 8.67 5.09 -4.90
C ALA A 16 9.75 6.15 -4.59
N ASN A 17 9.86 7.19 -5.39
CA ASN A 17 10.79 8.29 -5.17
C ASN A 17 10.42 9.14 -3.93
N ASN A 18 9.14 9.33 -3.63
CA ASN A 18 8.71 9.95 -2.37
C ASN A 18 9.15 9.12 -1.15
N SER A 19 9.05 7.80 -1.25
CA SER A 19 9.56 6.89 -0.20
C SER A 19 11.09 6.96 -0.09
N ASN A 20 11.80 6.96 -1.21
CA ASN A 20 13.25 7.10 -1.25
C ASN A 20 13.69 8.40 -0.56
N ARG A 21 13.07 9.52 -0.91
CA ARG A 21 13.36 10.84 -0.31
C ARG A 21 13.15 10.83 1.20
N ARG A 22 12.06 10.24 1.69
CA ARG A 22 11.77 10.12 3.11
C ARG A 22 12.82 9.30 3.87
N LEU A 23 13.44 8.32 3.20
CA LEU A 23 14.42 7.40 3.76
C LEU A 23 15.88 7.80 3.47
N CYS A 24 16.11 9.00 2.93
CA CYS A 24 17.43 9.47 2.50
C CYS A 24 18.10 8.55 1.46
N ILE A 25 17.31 7.90 0.62
CA ILE A 25 17.76 7.10 -0.52
C ILE A 25 17.72 8.01 -1.76
N PRO A 26 18.72 7.97 -2.66
CA PRO A 26 18.68 8.73 -3.91
C PRO A 26 17.44 8.41 -4.75
N GLU A 27 16.88 9.43 -5.37
CA GLU A 27 15.77 9.25 -6.33
C GLU A 27 16.29 8.60 -7.61
N ILE A 28 15.46 7.74 -8.21
CA ILE A 28 15.73 7.10 -9.49
C ILE A 28 15.04 7.94 -10.57
N PRO A 29 15.74 8.38 -11.64
CA PRO A 29 15.11 9.12 -12.73
C PRO A 29 13.88 8.37 -13.27
N ALA A 30 12.76 9.06 -13.41
CA ALA A 30 11.48 8.44 -13.73
C ALA A 30 11.50 7.66 -15.06
N ASP A 31 12.19 8.18 -16.06
CA ASP A 31 12.31 7.54 -17.36
C ASP A 31 13.16 6.27 -17.29
N ASP A 32 14.26 6.28 -16.54
CA ASP A 32 15.11 5.11 -16.34
C ASP A 32 14.36 4.02 -15.59
N PHE A 33 13.61 4.40 -14.55
CA PHE A 33 12.76 3.48 -13.78
C PHE A 33 11.69 2.83 -14.68
N LEU A 34 10.99 3.64 -15.47
CA LEU A 34 9.94 3.15 -16.39
C LEU A 34 10.53 2.25 -17.48
N ASN A 35 11.67 2.61 -18.04
CA ASN A 35 12.36 1.84 -19.06
C ASN A 35 12.83 0.48 -18.50
N ALA A 36 13.37 0.46 -17.28
CA ALA A 36 13.77 -0.78 -16.61
C ALA A 36 12.56 -1.75 -16.44
N ILE A 37 11.41 -1.22 -15.98
CA ILE A 37 10.18 -2.02 -15.87
C ILE A 37 9.76 -2.56 -17.24
N LYS A 38 9.68 -1.71 -18.27
CA LYS A 38 9.24 -2.11 -19.61
C LYS A 38 10.16 -3.19 -20.20
N THR A 39 11.47 -3.01 -20.05
CA THR A 39 12.46 -3.96 -20.56
C THR A 39 12.32 -5.32 -19.88
N LEU A 40 12.22 -5.34 -18.54
CA LEU A 40 12.07 -6.59 -17.80
C LEU A 40 10.77 -7.31 -18.16
N VAL A 41 9.64 -6.57 -18.21
CA VAL A 41 8.33 -7.15 -18.60
C VAL A 41 8.35 -7.67 -20.05
N ALA A 42 9.09 -7.03 -20.96
CA ALA A 42 9.23 -7.51 -22.33
C ALA A 42 10.06 -8.81 -22.42
N VAL A 43 11.12 -8.93 -21.62
CA VAL A 43 11.95 -10.14 -21.55
C VAL A 43 11.16 -11.33 -20.99
N ASP A 44 10.36 -11.07 -19.95
CA ASP A 44 9.58 -12.09 -19.23
C ASP A 44 8.09 -12.11 -19.66
N ALA A 45 7.79 -11.70 -20.91
CA ALA A 45 6.40 -11.59 -21.38
C ALA A 45 5.62 -12.90 -21.29
N ASP A 46 6.27 -14.04 -21.45
CA ASP A 46 5.66 -15.37 -21.39
C ASP A 46 5.20 -15.75 -19.96
N TRP A 47 5.71 -15.05 -18.93
CA TRP A 47 5.25 -15.23 -17.55
C TRP A 47 3.98 -14.45 -17.21
N ILE A 48 3.47 -13.61 -18.12
CA ILE A 48 2.25 -12.87 -17.88
C ILE A 48 1.05 -13.82 -17.93
N PRO A 49 0.33 -14.00 -16.81
CA PRO A 49 -0.76 -14.97 -16.78
C PRO A 49 -1.96 -14.47 -17.60
N SER A 50 -2.64 -15.40 -18.27
CA SER A 50 -3.80 -15.12 -19.13
C SER A 50 -5.15 -15.45 -18.50
N ARG A 51 -5.17 -16.10 -17.32
CA ARG A 51 -6.43 -16.45 -16.64
C ARG A 51 -7.13 -15.19 -16.11
N PRO A 52 -8.47 -15.09 -16.20
CA PRO A 52 -9.22 -14.00 -15.57
C PRO A 52 -8.88 -13.87 -14.07
N GLY A 53 -8.77 -12.64 -13.57
CA GLY A 53 -8.43 -12.35 -12.18
C GLY A 53 -6.95 -12.52 -11.81
N THR A 54 -6.10 -12.80 -12.79
CA THR A 54 -4.64 -12.90 -12.58
C THR A 54 -3.90 -11.73 -13.21
N SER A 55 -2.70 -11.45 -12.71
CA SER A 55 -1.82 -10.41 -13.23
C SER A 55 -0.35 -10.73 -12.97
N LEU A 56 0.55 -10.02 -13.64
CA LEU A 56 1.97 -10.04 -13.30
C LEU A 56 2.25 -8.93 -12.28
N TYR A 57 2.64 -9.34 -11.09
CA TYR A 57 3.04 -8.42 -10.02
C TYR A 57 4.47 -7.93 -10.25
N ILE A 58 4.67 -6.63 -10.28
CA ILE A 58 5.95 -5.98 -10.46
C ILE A 58 6.38 -5.39 -9.12
N ARG A 59 7.51 -5.85 -8.58
CA ARG A 59 8.07 -5.37 -7.31
C ARG A 59 9.43 -4.72 -7.50
N PRO A 60 9.49 -3.41 -7.73
CA PRO A 60 10.72 -2.66 -7.58
C PRO A 60 11.01 -2.40 -6.10
N PHE A 61 12.27 -2.50 -5.72
CA PHE A 61 12.72 -2.18 -4.36
C PHE A 61 14.19 -1.76 -4.36
N VAL A 62 14.59 -1.07 -3.30
CA VAL A 62 15.96 -0.62 -3.10
C VAL A 62 16.48 -1.20 -1.79
N ILE A 63 17.71 -1.66 -1.80
CA ILE A 63 18.45 -2.08 -0.61
C ILE A 63 19.74 -1.30 -0.46
N ALA A 64 20.07 -0.95 0.77
CA ALA A 64 21.38 -0.39 1.13
C ALA A 64 22.45 -1.49 1.05
N THR A 65 23.62 -1.16 0.52
CA THR A 65 24.71 -2.14 0.31
C THR A 65 26.04 -1.69 0.91
N ASP A 66 26.07 -0.56 1.61
CA ASP A 66 27.27 -0.07 2.27
C ASP A 66 27.61 -0.96 3.48
N PRO A 67 28.79 -1.55 3.57
CA PRO A 67 29.21 -2.40 4.70
C PRO A 67 29.59 -1.53 5.91
N PHE A 68 28.61 -0.96 6.58
CA PHE A 68 28.81 -0.04 7.69
C PHE A 68 27.93 -0.40 8.90
N LEU A 69 28.52 -0.40 10.09
CA LEU A 69 27.80 -0.51 11.35
C LEU A 69 27.51 0.88 11.89
N GLY A 70 26.26 1.18 12.14
CA GLY A 70 25.81 2.47 12.67
C GLY A 70 24.62 3.04 11.91
N VAL A 71 24.05 4.12 12.45
CA VAL A 71 22.84 4.73 11.88
C VAL A 71 23.22 5.96 11.06
N ARG A 72 23.24 5.80 9.74
CA ARG A 72 23.38 6.85 8.74
C ARG A 72 22.81 6.44 7.40
N PRO A 73 22.54 7.36 6.49
CA PRO A 73 22.24 6.99 5.10
C PRO A 73 23.41 6.19 4.49
N SER A 74 23.09 5.18 3.69
CA SER A 74 24.08 4.41 2.96
C SER A 74 24.70 5.24 1.82
N ASN A 75 25.96 4.96 1.47
CA ASN A 75 26.60 5.57 0.31
C ASN A 75 26.32 4.79 -1.00
N THR A 76 25.92 3.54 -0.87
CA THR A 76 25.68 2.65 -2.03
C THR A 76 24.37 1.89 -1.86
N TYR A 77 23.67 1.72 -2.98
CA TYR A 77 22.38 1.05 -3.03
C TYR A 77 22.30 0.12 -4.23
N LYS A 78 21.44 -0.90 -4.15
CA LYS A 78 21.00 -1.68 -5.30
C LYS A 78 19.52 -1.43 -5.54
N PHE A 79 19.17 -1.05 -6.76
CA PHE A 79 17.80 -1.05 -7.25
C PHE A 79 17.53 -2.38 -7.95
N ILE A 80 16.44 -3.06 -7.56
CA ILE A 80 16.09 -4.41 -8.02
C ILE A 80 14.63 -4.41 -8.41
N ILE A 81 14.30 -5.08 -9.51
CA ILE A 81 12.91 -5.33 -9.92
C ILE A 81 12.74 -6.84 -10.02
N ILE A 82 11.72 -7.37 -9.36
CA ILE A 82 11.31 -8.77 -9.50
C ILE A 82 9.87 -8.85 -10.00
N LEU A 83 9.56 -9.92 -10.73
CA LEU A 83 8.24 -10.20 -11.28
C LEU A 83 7.68 -11.48 -10.66
N SER A 84 6.36 -11.54 -10.48
CA SER A 84 5.67 -12.74 -10.00
C SER A 84 4.25 -12.80 -10.58
N PRO A 85 3.85 -13.92 -11.24
CA PRO A 85 2.44 -14.17 -11.53
C PRO A 85 1.65 -14.27 -10.23
N VAL A 86 0.51 -13.59 -10.16
CA VAL A 86 -0.35 -13.56 -8.96
C VAL A 86 -1.82 -13.76 -9.33
N GLY A 87 -2.58 -14.36 -8.40
CA GLY A 87 -4.03 -14.47 -8.44
C GLY A 87 -4.73 -13.51 -7.47
N ALA A 88 -5.89 -13.91 -6.97
CA ALA A 88 -6.62 -13.16 -5.95
C ALA A 88 -5.81 -13.02 -4.66
N TYR A 89 -5.98 -11.89 -3.96
CA TYR A 89 -5.26 -11.63 -2.69
C TYR A 89 -5.75 -12.54 -1.56
N TYR A 90 -7.06 -12.78 -1.47
CA TYR A 90 -7.65 -13.76 -0.57
C TYR A 90 -8.04 -15.02 -1.33
N GLU A 91 -7.84 -16.20 -0.71
CA GLU A 91 -8.26 -17.48 -1.30
C GLU A 91 -9.77 -17.54 -1.54
N SER A 92 -10.56 -16.92 -0.66
CA SER A 92 -12.01 -16.74 -0.77
C SER A 92 -12.44 -15.71 -1.84
N GLY A 93 -11.50 -15.06 -2.52
CA GLY A 93 -11.78 -14.05 -3.55
C GLY A 93 -12.35 -12.77 -2.98
N LEU A 94 -13.65 -12.51 -3.21
CA LEU A 94 -14.37 -11.31 -2.75
C LEU A 94 -15.28 -11.57 -1.55
N ASP A 95 -15.22 -12.73 -0.92
CA ASP A 95 -16.02 -13.03 0.25
C ASP A 95 -15.61 -12.12 1.43
N PRO A 96 -16.56 -11.73 2.29
CA PRO A 96 -16.26 -10.93 3.47
C PRO A 96 -15.30 -11.62 4.41
N VAL A 97 -14.40 -10.86 5.00
CA VAL A 97 -13.44 -11.34 6.01
C VAL A 97 -13.63 -10.61 7.33
N LYS A 98 -13.26 -11.27 8.42
CA LYS A 98 -13.31 -10.68 9.77
C LYS A 98 -12.07 -9.78 9.96
N ILE A 99 -12.30 -8.59 10.48
CA ILE A 99 -11.27 -7.58 10.75
C ILE A 99 -11.22 -7.30 12.26
N TRP A 100 -10.02 -7.39 12.84
CA TRP A 100 -9.75 -7.03 14.24
C TRP A 100 -9.51 -5.54 14.37
N ILE A 101 -10.22 -4.85 15.25
CA ILE A 101 -9.93 -3.44 15.58
C ILE A 101 -8.82 -3.45 16.63
N GLU A 102 -7.67 -2.88 16.27
CA GLU A 102 -6.48 -2.87 17.13
C GLU A 102 -6.41 -1.57 17.93
N ASP A 103 -6.50 -1.70 19.24
CA ASP A 103 -6.48 -0.58 20.18
C ASP A 103 -5.21 -0.52 21.04
N ASP A 104 -4.33 -1.53 20.92
CA ASP A 104 -3.11 -1.66 21.72
C ASP A 104 -1.85 -1.26 20.91
N TYR A 105 -1.66 -1.86 19.76
CA TYR A 105 -0.55 -1.55 18.86
C TYR A 105 -0.91 -0.46 17.86
N VAL A 106 0.10 0.26 17.38
CA VAL A 106 -0.03 1.24 16.28
C VAL A 106 0.87 0.85 15.11
N ARG A 107 0.36 0.97 13.89
CA ARG A 107 1.11 0.71 12.68
C ARG A 107 2.12 1.82 12.38
N ALA A 108 1.70 3.06 12.54
CA ALA A 108 2.47 4.25 12.21
C ALA A 108 1.94 5.47 12.98
N VAL A 109 2.73 6.53 13.01
CA VAL A 109 2.33 7.82 13.57
C VAL A 109 2.70 8.94 12.59
N ARG A 110 2.01 10.05 12.69
CA ARG A 110 2.35 11.27 11.95
C ARG A 110 3.79 11.68 12.24
N GLY A 111 4.56 12.01 11.20
CA GLY A 111 5.99 12.33 11.31
C GLY A 111 6.90 11.10 11.36
N GLY A 112 6.33 9.88 11.48
CA GLY A 112 7.04 8.61 11.30
C GLY A 112 7.28 8.28 9.84
N ILE A 113 7.28 7.00 9.51
CA ILE A 113 7.53 6.50 8.14
C ILE A 113 6.29 5.90 7.47
N GLY A 114 5.09 6.09 8.07
CA GLY A 114 3.84 5.47 7.60
C GLY A 114 3.47 5.80 6.16
N GLU A 115 3.78 7.01 5.70
CA GLU A 115 3.55 7.45 4.32
C GLU A 115 4.60 6.94 3.32
N ALA A 116 5.70 6.33 3.78
CA ALA A 116 6.71 5.73 2.94
C ALA A 116 6.47 4.23 2.76
N LYS A 117 6.72 3.70 1.56
CA LYS A 117 6.62 2.26 1.31
C LYS A 117 7.95 1.59 1.68
N THR A 118 8.07 1.22 2.95
CA THR A 118 9.32 0.69 3.52
C THR A 118 9.08 -0.50 4.46
N GLY A 119 10.08 -1.37 4.59
CA GLY A 119 10.02 -2.59 5.39
C GLY A 119 9.67 -2.37 6.87
N GLY A 120 10.08 -1.24 7.46
CA GLY A 120 9.78 -0.90 8.84
C GLY A 120 8.29 -0.89 9.17
N ASN A 121 7.44 -0.38 8.27
CA ASN A 121 5.99 -0.38 8.45
C ASN A 121 5.39 -1.79 8.48
N TYR A 122 5.96 -2.73 7.72
CA TYR A 122 5.49 -4.12 7.68
C TYR A 122 5.91 -4.86 8.95
N VAL A 123 7.14 -4.66 9.41
CA VAL A 123 7.61 -5.27 10.67
C VAL A 123 6.79 -4.78 11.86
N ALA A 124 6.47 -3.49 11.94
CA ALA A 124 5.67 -2.91 13.00
C ALA A 124 4.25 -3.53 13.11
N SER A 125 3.73 -4.11 12.02
CA SER A 125 2.39 -4.69 11.99
C SER A 125 2.32 -6.16 12.40
N LEU A 126 3.47 -6.88 12.50
CA LEU A 126 3.48 -8.34 12.62
C LEU A 126 2.85 -8.84 13.93
N ALA A 127 3.17 -8.24 15.07
CA ALA A 127 2.66 -8.71 16.37
C ALA A 127 1.13 -8.66 16.44
N ALA A 128 0.53 -7.55 16.02
CA ALA A 128 -0.92 -7.42 15.98
C ALA A 128 -1.58 -8.35 14.94
N GLN A 129 -0.93 -8.57 13.80
CA GLN A 129 -1.43 -9.50 12.78
C GLN A 129 -1.45 -10.95 13.28
N VAL A 130 -0.40 -11.38 13.98
CA VAL A 130 -0.34 -12.73 14.59
C VAL A 130 -1.44 -12.86 15.62
N LYS A 131 -1.57 -11.92 16.57
CA LYS A 131 -2.63 -11.90 17.57
C LYS A 131 -4.03 -11.99 16.94
N ALA A 132 -4.31 -11.15 15.92
CA ALA A 132 -5.59 -11.18 15.23
C ALA A 132 -5.86 -12.52 14.53
N HIS A 133 -4.84 -13.10 13.90
CA HIS A 133 -4.94 -14.40 13.23
C HIS A 133 -5.27 -15.53 14.24
N ASP A 134 -4.60 -15.56 15.39
CA ASP A 134 -4.84 -16.56 16.44
C ASP A 134 -6.27 -16.48 17.00
N GLU A 135 -6.88 -15.28 16.97
CA GLU A 135 -8.28 -15.03 17.33
C GLU A 135 -9.26 -15.24 16.14
N GLY A 136 -8.79 -15.73 15.00
CA GLY A 136 -9.62 -16.07 13.83
C GLY A 136 -10.02 -14.87 12.95
N TYR A 137 -9.26 -13.78 13.01
CA TYR A 137 -9.43 -12.61 12.14
C TYR A 137 -8.40 -12.62 10.99
N SER A 138 -8.81 -12.10 9.84
CA SER A 138 -7.96 -12.10 8.65
C SER A 138 -7.04 -10.90 8.57
N GLN A 139 -7.42 -9.77 9.17
CA GLN A 139 -6.69 -8.51 9.10
C GLN A 139 -6.92 -7.67 10.36
N VAL A 140 -6.09 -6.63 10.48
CA VAL A 140 -6.12 -5.65 11.57
C VAL A 140 -6.58 -4.30 11.03
N LEU A 141 -7.59 -3.68 11.65
CA LEU A 141 -7.96 -2.29 11.43
C LEU A 141 -7.12 -1.41 12.35
N TRP A 142 -6.30 -0.58 11.75
CA TRP A 142 -5.40 0.32 12.46
C TRP A 142 -6.05 1.64 12.82
N LEU A 143 -5.83 2.06 14.06
CA LEU A 143 -6.25 3.36 14.57
C LEU A 143 -5.07 4.33 14.61
N ASP A 144 -5.37 5.62 14.64
CA ASP A 144 -4.36 6.67 14.77
C ASP A 144 -3.55 6.51 16.07
N GLY A 145 -2.26 6.82 16.00
CA GLY A 145 -1.34 6.58 17.10
C GLY A 145 -1.41 7.57 18.26
N VAL A 146 -2.32 8.56 18.22
CA VAL A 146 -2.43 9.60 19.26
C VAL A 146 -3.71 9.43 20.06
N GLU A 147 -4.85 9.47 19.40
CA GLU A 147 -6.18 9.41 20.03
C GLU A 147 -6.72 7.98 20.09
N ARG A 148 -6.18 7.06 19.26
CA ARG A 148 -6.63 5.67 19.08
C ARG A 148 -8.13 5.56 18.82
N LYS A 149 -8.62 6.50 18.06
CA LYS A 149 -10.04 6.69 17.78
C LYS A 149 -10.34 6.67 16.29
N TYR A 150 -9.43 7.18 15.47
CA TYR A 150 -9.67 7.38 14.05
C TYR A 150 -9.00 6.29 13.22
N ILE A 151 -9.77 5.76 12.30
CA ILE A 151 -9.35 4.69 11.39
C ILE A 151 -8.32 5.22 10.40
N GLU A 152 -7.24 4.46 10.18
CA GLU A 152 -6.20 4.79 9.22
C GLU A 152 -6.10 3.80 8.06
N GLU A 153 -5.80 2.54 8.34
CA GLU A 153 -5.60 1.49 7.34
C GLU A 153 -6.10 0.13 7.82
N VAL A 154 -6.23 -0.84 6.93
CA VAL A 154 -6.48 -2.25 7.27
C VAL A 154 -5.30 -3.09 6.80
N GLY A 155 -4.62 -3.77 7.72
CA GLY A 155 -3.42 -4.54 7.42
C GLY A 155 -2.37 -3.67 6.72
N ALA A 156 -2.06 -3.98 5.46
CA ALA A 156 -1.15 -3.20 4.60
C ALA A 156 -1.90 -2.48 3.46
N MET A 157 -3.18 -2.17 3.64
CA MET A 157 -4.08 -1.64 2.61
C MET A 157 -4.79 -0.36 3.09
N ASN A 158 -5.00 0.59 2.17
CA ASN A 158 -5.97 1.66 2.38
C ASN A 158 -7.38 1.08 2.44
N ILE A 159 -8.31 1.79 3.09
CA ILE A 159 -9.68 1.34 3.28
C ILE A 159 -10.67 2.40 2.79
N PHE A 160 -11.82 1.93 2.32
CA PHE A 160 -13.00 2.72 1.98
C PHE A 160 -14.21 2.17 2.69
N PHE A 161 -15.10 3.07 3.08
CA PHE A 161 -16.41 2.76 3.64
C PHE A 161 -17.50 3.38 2.76
N LYS A 162 -18.69 2.82 2.81
CA LYS A 162 -19.89 3.45 2.26
C LYS A 162 -20.81 3.79 3.42
N ILE A 163 -20.85 5.07 3.79
CA ILE A 163 -21.60 5.59 4.93
C ILE A 163 -22.68 6.52 4.38
N ASN A 164 -23.96 6.23 4.66
CA ASN A 164 -25.11 7.04 4.23
C ASN A 164 -25.06 7.42 2.73
N GLY A 165 -24.68 6.48 1.87
CA GLY A 165 -24.61 6.69 0.42
C GLY A 165 -23.32 7.34 -0.09
N THR A 166 -22.47 7.88 0.80
CA THR A 166 -21.19 8.50 0.47
C THR A 166 -20.05 7.51 0.62
N VAL A 167 -19.11 7.49 -0.33
CA VAL A 167 -17.85 6.75 -0.22
C VAL A 167 -16.88 7.58 0.61
N VAL A 168 -16.38 7.01 1.72
CA VAL A 168 -15.49 7.71 2.65
C VAL A 168 -14.19 6.94 2.79
N THR A 169 -13.07 7.65 2.80
CA THR A 169 -11.75 7.06 3.06
C THR A 169 -10.96 7.96 4.01
N PRO A 170 -10.13 7.38 4.91
CA PRO A 170 -9.28 8.17 5.78
C PRO A 170 -8.41 9.17 4.99
N MET A 171 -8.41 10.42 5.43
CA MET A 171 -7.58 11.47 4.83
C MET A 171 -6.09 11.19 5.06
N LEU A 172 -5.26 11.54 4.10
CA LEU A 172 -3.81 11.43 4.25
C LEU A 172 -3.32 12.47 5.28
N ASN A 173 -2.69 11.99 6.33
CA ASN A 173 -2.27 12.80 7.48
C ASN A 173 -0.76 12.69 7.80
N GLY A 174 0.00 11.94 6.98
CA GLY A 174 1.44 11.66 7.18
C GLY A 174 1.74 10.33 7.85
N SER A 175 0.71 9.55 8.30
CA SER A 175 0.87 8.17 8.77
C SER A 175 0.35 7.13 7.78
N ILE A 176 -0.47 7.54 6.82
CA ILE A 176 -1.15 6.68 5.83
C ILE A 176 -0.39 6.71 4.51
N LEU A 177 -0.16 5.54 3.92
CA LEU A 177 0.46 5.45 2.59
C LEU A 177 -0.48 6.02 1.52
N PRO A 178 -0.01 6.96 0.66
CA PRO A 178 -0.79 7.46 -0.47
C PRO A 178 -0.86 6.38 -1.58
N GLY A 179 -1.83 5.47 -1.45
CA GLY A 179 -2.00 4.34 -2.35
C GLY A 179 -2.39 4.76 -3.77
N VAL A 180 -1.74 4.19 -4.79
CA VAL A 180 -2.10 4.44 -6.20
C VAL A 180 -3.49 3.89 -6.49
N THR A 181 -3.84 2.72 -5.94
CA THR A 181 -5.19 2.15 -6.02
C THR A 181 -6.20 3.04 -5.30
N ARG A 182 -5.86 3.55 -4.10
CA ARG A 182 -6.72 4.50 -3.37
C ARG A 182 -7.05 5.73 -4.23
N ALA A 183 -6.04 6.37 -4.80
CA ALA A 183 -6.25 7.51 -5.69
C ALA A 183 -7.12 7.15 -6.91
N SER A 184 -6.92 5.95 -7.47
CA SER A 184 -7.71 5.47 -8.60
C SER A 184 -9.18 5.23 -8.23
N CYS A 185 -9.46 4.72 -7.03
CA CYS A 185 -10.84 4.55 -6.55
C CYS A 185 -11.53 5.91 -6.38
N ILE A 186 -10.83 6.91 -5.83
CA ILE A 186 -11.35 8.27 -5.70
C ILE A 186 -11.66 8.87 -7.09
N ASP A 187 -10.72 8.74 -8.03
CA ASP A 187 -10.91 9.21 -9.41
C ASP A 187 -12.12 8.53 -10.07
N LEU A 188 -12.31 7.22 -9.88
CA LEU A 188 -13.47 6.48 -10.40
C LEU A 188 -14.78 6.94 -9.76
N CYS A 189 -14.83 7.13 -8.43
CA CYS A 189 -16.02 7.65 -7.76
C CYS A 189 -16.43 9.01 -8.35
N LYS A 190 -15.46 9.92 -8.51
CA LYS A 190 -15.70 11.23 -9.13
C LYS A 190 -16.18 11.10 -10.57
N HIS A 191 -15.58 10.22 -11.36
CA HIS A 191 -15.98 9.98 -12.74
C HIS A 191 -17.40 9.45 -12.87
N TRP A 192 -17.84 8.62 -11.93
CA TRP A 192 -19.20 8.06 -11.91
C TRP A 192 -20.22 8.97 -11.20
N GLY A 193 -19.82 10.15 -10.74
CA GLY A 193 -20.69 11.07 -10.00
C GLY A 193 -21.09 10.56 -8.62
N LEU A 194 -20.33 9.62 -8.05
CA LEU A 194 -20.56 9.14 -6.69
C LEU A 194 -19.94 10.13 -5.69
N PRO A 195 -20.65 10.50 -4.62
CA PRO A 195 -20.07 11.33 -3.57
C PRO A 195 -18.91 10.58 -2.89
N VAL A 196 -17.76 11.24 -2.82
CA VAL A 196 -16.56 10.70 -2.18
C VAL A 196 -15.91 11.75 -1.30
N GLU A 197 -15.57 11.34 -0.06
CA GLU A 197 -14.95 12.21 0.95
C GLU A 197 -13.64 11.60 1.46
N GLU A 198 -12.65 12.47 1.63
CA GLU A 198 -11.39 12.18 2.31
C GLU A 198 -11.41 12.90 3.66
N ARG A 199 -11.68 12.19 4.75
CA ARG A 199 -11.80 12.76 6.09
C ARG A 199 -11.41 11.81 7.19
N ARG A 200 -11.38 12.27 8.43
CA ARG A 200 -11.24 11.39 9.60
C ARG A 200 -12.56 10.61 9.79
N ILE A 201 -12.45 9.36 10.19
CA ILE A 201 -13.58 8.46 10.46
C ILE A 201 -13.28 7.80 11.81
N SER A 202 -14.16 7.94 12.79
CA SER A 202 -14.00 7.27 14.07
C SER A 202 -14.55 5.84 14.02
N VAL A 203 -14.11 5.01 14.94
CA VAL A 203 -14.69 3.67 15.13
C VAL A 203 -16.15 3.76 15.52
N ASP A 204 -16.49 4.72 16.41
CA ASP A 204 -17.87 4.95 16.86
C ASP A 204 -18.80 5.24 15.68
N GLU A 205 -18.37 6.16 14.79
CA GLU A 205 -19.13 6.47 13.56
C GLU A 205 -19.34 5.22 12.68
N LEU A 206 -18.35 4.34 12.59
CA LEU A 206 -18.48 3.13 11.79
C LEU A 206 -19.46 2.14 12.41
N VAL A 207 -19.53 2.06 13.74
CA VAL A 207 -20.45 1.18 14.46
C VAL A 207 -21.88 1.68 14.40
N GLU A 208 -22.08 3.01 14.34
CA GLU A 208 -23.40 3.64 14.30
C GLU A 208 -24.00 3.70 12.87
N ALA A 209 -23.19 3.50 11.82
CA ALA A 209 -23.61 3.60 10.42
C ALA A 209 -24.20 2.29 9.88
#